data_b3213434dae926b2f0777a29b138ada5
#
_entry.id   b3213434dae926b2f0777a29b138ada5
#
_cell.length_a   1.000
_cell.length_b   1.000
_cell.length_c   1.000
_cell.angle_alpha   90.00
_cell.angle_beta   90.00
_cell.angle_gamma   90.00
#
_symmetry.space_group_name_H-M   'P 1'
#
loop_
_entity.id
_entity.type
_entity.pdbx_description
1 polymer ?
#
loop_
_entity_poly.entity_id
_entity_poly.type
_entity_poly.pdbx_seq_one_letter_code
_entity_poly.pdbx_strand_id
1 'polypeptide(L)'
;MKRGDAPRTVSCGVVILDAAGRVFLAHATDTTHWDIPKGQGEPGEAPADAALRELLEETGIALAPARLLDLGRFAYRHDKDLHLFAVQVAEGEIDPGQCTCTSLFPSRRDGSMIPEMDAYRWTVPADIDAYASRSLARLFRTKLSLVDLHRRLTGA
;
A
#
# COMPACT_ATOMS: atom_id res chain seq x y z
N MET A 1 27.17 24.87 -7.55
CA MET A 1 25.71 24.73 -7.64
C MET A 1 25.35 23.32 -7.20
N LYS A 2 24.75 23.18 -6.05
CA LYS A 2 24.21 21.90 -5.64
C LYS A 2 23.19 21.49 -6.69
N ARG A 3 23.35 20.31 -7.29
CA ARG A 3 22.26 19.72 -8.06
C ARG A 3 21.07 19.72 -7.11
N GLY A 4 20.12 20.60 -7.38
CA GLY A 4 18.94 20.69 -6.56
C GLY A 4 18.34 19.31 -6.47
N ASP A 5 18.14 18.82 -5.25
CA ASP A 5 17.37 17.61 -5.06
C ASP A 5 16.04 17.83 -5.75
N ALA A 6 15.80 17.07 -6.83
CA ALA A 6 14.49 17.06 -7.45
C ALA A 6 13.47 16.82 -6.34
N PRO A 7 12.34 17.58 -6.28
CA PRO A 7 11.38 17.39 -5.22
C PRO A 7 10.95 15.92 -5.21
N ARG A 8 11.12 15.26 -4.05
CA ARG A 8 10.71 13.88 -3.88
C ARG A 8 9.20 13.82 -3.97
N THR A 9 8.69 12.90 -4.75
CA THR A 9 7.25 12.62 -4.75
C THR A 9 6.88 11.84 -3.50
N VAL A 10 5.64 12.01 -3.05
CA VAL A 10 5.10 11.29 -1.89
C VAL A 10 3.89 10.51 -2.34
N SER A 11 3.96 9.19 -2.19
CA SER A 11 2.78 8.34 -2.29
C SER A 11 2.23 8.06 -0.90
N CYS A 12 0.92 8.00 -0.79
CA CYS A 12 0.23 7.72 0.46
C CYS A 12 -0.43 6.35 0.37
N GLY A 13 -0.28 5.53 1.39
CA GLY A 13 -0.77 4.17 1.36
C GLY A 13 -1.18 3.65 2.72
N VAL A 14 -1.90 2.52 2.70
CA VAL A 14 -2.42 1.87 3.90
C VAL A 14 -1.83 0.48 4.01
N VAL A 15 -1.21 0.21 5.17
CA VAL A 15 -0.80 -1.13 5.58
C VAL A 15 -1.95 -1.74 6.36
N ILE A 16 -2.63 -2.70 5.77
CA ILE A 16 -3.77 -3.38 6.39
C ILE A 16 -3.32 -4.72 6.92
N LEU A 17 -3.47 -4.93 8.23
CA LEU A 17 -3.19 -6.21 8.88
C LEU A 17 -4.51 -6.85 9.31
N ASP A 18 -4.59 -8.18 9.18
CA ASP A 18 -5.70 -8.93 9.75
C ASP A 18 -5.42 -9.33 11.21
N ALA A 19 -6.35 -10.03 11.83
CA ALA A 19 -6.21 -10.47 13.21
C ALA A 19 -4.99 -11.37 13.44
N ALA A 20 -4.56 -12.11 12.43
CA ALA A 20 -3.39 -13.00 12.49
C ALA A 20 -2.06 -12.29 12.17
N GLY A 21 -2.10 -11.00 11.81
CA GLY A 21 -0.90 -10.24 11.46
C GLY A 21 -0.47 -10.40 10.00
N ARG A 22 -1.33 -10.96 9.14
CA ARG A 22 -1.07 -11.01 7.70
C ARG A 22 -1.33 -9.64 7.09
N VAL A 23 -0.53 -9.27 6.09
CA VAL A 23 -0.67 -8.00 5.39
C VAL A 23 -1.43 -8.19 4.07
N PHE A 24 -2.31 -7.23 3.78
CA PHE A 24 -3.08 -7.20 2.54
C PHE A 24 -2.21 -6.65 1.41
N LEU A 25 -2.08 -7.41 0.33
CA LEU A 25 -1.33 -7.01 -0.85
C LEU A 25 -2.20 -7.11 -2.11
N ALA A 26 -1.95 -6.19 -3.06
CA ALA A 26 -2.56 -6.17 -4.37
C ALA A 26 -1.48 -6.45 -5.43
N HIS A 27 -1.84 -7.24 -6.45
CA HIS A 27 -0.95 -7.57 -7.56
C HIS A 27 -1.00 -6.48 -8.60
N ALA A 28 0.16 -5.90 -8.92
CA ALA A 28 0.28 -4.93 -9.99
C ALA A 28 0.20 -5.64 -11.35
N THR A 29 -0.79 -5.26 -12.14
CA THR A 29 -1.08 -5.89 -13.44
C THR A 29 0.15 -5.85 -14.35
N ASP A 30 0.40 -6.93 -15.07
CA ASP A 30 1.53 -7.11 -16.00
C ASP A 30 2.92 -7.09 -15.33
N THR A 31 2.99 -7.25 -14.02
CA THR A 31 4.24 -7.36 -13.27
C THR A 31 4.30 -8.67 -12.48
N THR A 32 5.43 -8.93 -11.85
CA THR A 32 5.58 -10.03 -10.89
C THR A 32 5.42 -9.57 -9.45
N HIS A 33 4.99 -8.32 -9.24
CA HIS A 33 5.04 -7.67 -7.92
C HIS A 33 3.66 -7.55 -7.29
N TRP A 34 3.66 -7.78 -5.97
CA TRP A 34 2.57 -7.42 -5.08
C TRP A 34 3.00 -6.22 -4.24
N ASP A 35 2.07 -5.33 -3.96
CA ASP A 35 2.35 -4.12 -3.22
C ASP A 35 1.15 -3.75 -2.32
N ILE A 36 1.38 -2.85 -1.37
CA ILE A 36 0.27 -2.26 -0.62
C ILE A 36 -0.50 -1.28 -1.51
N PRO A 37 -1.80 -1.09 -1.26
CA PRO A 37 -2.57 -0.04 -1.94
C PRO A 37 -1.97 1.33 -1.60
N LYS A 38 -1.60 2.09 -2.63
CA LYS A 38 -0.97 3.41 -2.48
C LYS A 38 -1.01 4.17 -3.78
N GLY A 39 -0.82 5.47 -3.69
CA GLY A 39 -0.65 6.31 -4.85
C GLY A 39 -0.31 7.73 -4.46
N GLN A 40 0.06 8.51 -5.45
CA GLN A 40 0.47 9.89 -5.28
C GLN A 40 -0.72 10.77 -4.89
N GLY A 41 -0.53 11.61 -3.85
CA GLY A 41 -1.52 12.61 -3.46
C GLY A 41 -1.69 13.68 -4.53
N GLU A 42 -2.89 14.24 -4.60
CA GLU A 42 -3.19 15.38 -5.45
C GLU A 42 -2.82 16.69 -4.75
N PRO A 43 -2.57 17.79 -5.50
CA PRO A 43 -2.26 19.08 -4.88
C PRO A 43 -3.33 19.49 -3.87
N GLY A 44 -2.89 19.81 -2.64
CA GLY A 44 -3.78 20.22 -1.56
C GLY A 44 -4.51 19.09 -0.85
N GLU A 45 -4.35 17.85 -1.29
CA GLU A 45 -4.96 16.69 -0.65
C GLU A 45 -4.18 16.29 0.61
N ALA A 46 -4.87 16.08 1.73
CA ALA A 46 -4.23 15.57 2.94
C ALA A 46 -3.74 14.13 2.74
N PRO A 47 -2.61 13.72 3.36
CA PRO A 47 -2.08 12.37 3.18
C PRO A 47 -3.07 11.25 3.50
N ALA A 48 -3.87 11.38 4.56
CA ALA A 48 -4.87 10.37 4.90
C ALA A 48 -5.96 10.26 3.82
N ASP A 49 -6.40 11.40 3.27
CA ASP A 49 -7.41 11.41 2.21
C ASP A 49 -6.86 10.76 0.93
N ALA A 50 -5.60 11.04 0.59
CA ALA A 50 -4.94 10.41 -0.55
C ALA A 50 -4.84 8.90 -0.36
N ALA A 51 -4.43 8.45 0.82
CA ALA A 51 -4.30 7.02 1.11
C ALA A 51 -5.65 6.31 1.01
N LEU A 52 -6.72 6.90 1.55
CA LEU A 52 -8.06 6.32 1.49
C LEU A 52 -8.65 6.34 0.07
N ARG A 53 -8.39 7.38 -0.69
CA ARG A 53 -8.82 7.46 -2.09
C ARG A 53 -8.14 6.39 -2.93
N GLU A 54 -6.84 6.24 -2.81
CA GLU A 54 -6.08 5.22 -3.53
C GLU A 54 -6.52 3.81 -3.13
N LEU A 55 -6.77 3.58 -1.84
CA LEU A 55 -7.29 2.30 -1.35
C LEU A 55 -8.62 1.97 -2.03
N LEU A 56 -9.54 2.92 -2.09
CA LEU A 56 -10.84 2.73 -2.73
C LEU A 56 -10.70 2.46 -4.23
N GLU A 57 -9.87 3.24 -4.92
CA GLU A 57 -9.65 3.08 -6.37
C GLU A 57 -8.99 1.75 -6.72
N GLU A 58 -8.01 1.31 -5.94
CA GLU A 58 -7.24 0.11 -6.24
C GLU A 58 -7.89 -1.18 -5.75
N THR A 59 -8.73 -1.12 -4.71
CA THR A 59 -9.25 -2.33 -4.07
C THR A 59 -10.77 -2.35 -3.86
N GLY A 60 -11.43 -1.21 -3.93
CA GLY A 60 -12.85 -1.09 -3.56
C GLY A 60 -13.09 -1.03 -2.05
N ILE A 61 -12.04 -1.06 -1.24
CA ILE A 61 -12.17 -1.03 0.23
C ILE A 61 -12.37 0.42 0.69
N ALA A 62 -13.44 0.64 1.48
CA ALA A 62 -13.71 1.92 2.13
C ALA A 62 -13.50 1.78 3.64
N LEU A 63 -12.62 2.61 4.20
CA LEU A 63 -12.34 2.64 5.63
C LEU A 63 -12.61 4.04 6.18
N ALA A 64 -13.09 4.10 7.42
CA ALA A 64 -13.26 5.36 8.11
C ALA A 64 -11.89 5.96 8.48
N PRO A 65 -11.68 7.27 8.26
CA PRO A 65 -10.39 7.91 8.59
C PRO A 65 -9.96 7.72 10.05
N ALA A 66 -10.91 7.67 10.97
CA ALA A 66 -10.62 7.49 12.39
C ALA A 66 -9.99 6.13 12.73
N ARG A 67 -10.07 5.15 11.85
CA ARG A 67 -9.44 3.83 12.04
C ARG A 67 -7.95 3.83 11.73
N LEU A 68 -7.45 4.84 11.03
CA LEU A 68 -6.07 4.88 10.55
C LEU A 68 -5.12 5.35 11.65
N LEU A 69 -4.02 4.62 11.82
CA LEU A 69 -2.87 5.04 12.61
C LEU A 69 -1.85 5.65 11.67
N ASP A 70 -1.51 6.93 11.87
CA ASP A 70 -0.49 7.59 11.07
C ASP A 70 0.89 7.09 11.48
N LEU A 71 1.59 6.44 10.56
CA LEU A 71 2.95 5.93 10.79
C LEU A 71 4.02 6.92 10.35
N GLY A 72 3.64 8.01 9.68
CA GLY A 72 4.58 8.99 9.19
C GLY A 72 5.15 8.66 7.83
N ARG A 73 6.24 9.36 7.52
CA ARG A 73 6.85 9.36 6.19
C ARG A 73 8.12 8.51 6.20
N PHE A 74 8.28 7.69 5.16
CA PHE A 74 9.41 6.79 4.99
C PHE A 74 10.09 7.06 3.64
N ALA A 75 11.42 7.06 3.61
CA ALA A 75 12.14 7.00 2.35
C ALA A 75 11.92 5.63 1.71
N TYR A 76 11.56 5.61 0.43
CA TYR A 76 11.15 4.40 -0.27
C TYR A 76 12.08 4.08 -1.45
N ARG A 77 12.27 5.06 -2.33
CA ARG A 77 13.20 5.01 -3.44
C ARG A 77 13.95 6.34 -3.47
N HIS A 78 14.98 6.43 -4.33
CA HIS A 78 15.80 7.65 -4.40
C HIS A 78 15.01 8.93 -4.68
N ASP A 79 13.85 8.81 -5.34
CA ASP A 79 13.00 9.93 -5.77
C ASP A 79 11.60 9.91 -5.14
N LYS A 80 11.32 8.97 -4.25
CA LYS A 80 9.98 8.78 -3.70
C LYS A 80 10.00 8.44 -2.22
N ASP A 81 9.14 9.13 -1.46
CA ASP A 81 8.79 8.77 -0.10
C ASP A 81 7.40 8.14 -0.05
N LEU A 82 7.14 7.37 1.00
CA LEU A 82 5.81 6.89 1.34
C LEU A 82 5.35 7.52 2.65
N HIS A 83 4.14 8.06 2.65
CA HIS A 83 3.42 8.37 3.89
C HIS A 83 2.45 7.23 4.16
N LEU A 84 2.68 6.50 5.25
CA LEU A 84 1.96 5.27 5.54
C LEU A 84 1.02 5.43 6.72
N PHE A 85 -0.14 4.80 6.58
CA PHE A 85 -1.13 4.62 7.63
C PHE A 85 -1.31 3.13 7.84
N ALA A 86 -1.68 2.74 9.06
CA ALA A 86 -1.93 1.36 9.38
C ALA A 86 -3.33 1.17 9.96
N VAL A 87 -3.88 0.00 9.73
CA VAL A 87 -5.15 -0.40 10.30
C VAL A 87 -5.16 -1.91 10.51
N GLN A 88 -5.79 -2.35 11.59
CA GLN A 88 -6.11 -3.76 11.77
C GLN A 88 -7.58 -3.98 11.49
N VAL A 89 -7.89 -4.98 10.68
CA VAL A 89 -9.25 -5.37 10.36
C VAL A 89 -9.60 -6.67 11.06
N ALA A 90 -10.89 -6.88 11.30
CA ALA A 90 -11.37 -8.13 11.88
C ALA A 90 -11.24 -9.27 10.87
N GLU A 91 -11.23 -10.50 11.38
CA GLU A 91 -11.26 -11.68 10.52
C GLU A 91 -12.50 -11.65 9.62
N GLY A 92 -12.27 -11.83 8.31
CA GLY A 92 -13.36 -11.81 7.32
C GLY A 92 -13.91 -10.43 6.97
N GLU A 93 -13.42 -9.36 7.59
CA GLU A 93 -13.87 -7.99 7.27
C GLU A 93 -13.51 -7.61 5.82
N ILE A 94 -12.37 -8.05 5.33
CA ILE A 94 -11.94 -7.85 3.95
C ILE A 94 -11.78 -9.21 3.28
N ASP A 95 -12.56 -9.43 2.22
CA ASP A 95 -12.45 -10.62 1.37
C ASP A 95 -11.68 -10.24 0.09
N PRO A 96 -10.47 -10.77 -0.12
CA PRO A 96 -9.71 -10.51 -1.35
C PRO A 96 -10.49 -10.81 -2.63
N GLY A 97 -11.38 -11.82 -2.60
CA GLY A 97 -12.20 -12.19 -3.74
C GLY A 97 -13.29 -11.19 -4.10
N GLN A 98 -13.60 -10.25 -3.22
CA GLN A 98 -14.59 -9.19 -3.44
C GLN A 98 -13.95 -7.86 -3.83
N CYS A 99 -12.62 -7.76 -3.80
CA CYS A 99 -11.93 -6.52 -4.15
C CYS A 99 -11.93 -6.31 -5.66
N THR A 100 -12.06 -5.04 -6.07
CA THR A 100 -12.05 -4.62 -7.47
C THR A 100 -11.25 -3.34 -7.63
N CYS A 101 -10.58 -3.19 -8.77
CA CYS A 101 -9.80 -2.00 -9.09
C CYS A 101 -10.53 -1.18 -10.14
N THR A 102 -10.77 0.10 -9.86
CA THR A 102 -11.36 1.06 -10.82
C THR A 102 -10.32 1.99 -11.44
N SER A 103 -9.08 1.95 -10.94
CA SER A 103 -7.97 2.72 -11.47
C SER A 103 -7.39 2.01 -12.69
N LEU A 104 -7.29 2.72 -13.81
CA LEU A 104 -6.87 2.16 -15.10
C LEU A 104 -5.53 2.77 -15.52
N PHE A 105 -4.76 1.98 -16.28
CA PHE A 105 -3.54 2.47 -16.92
C PHE A 105 -3.40 1.85 -18.32
N PRO A 106 -2.61 2.50 -19.22
CA PRO A 106 -2.38 1.92 -20.55
C PRO A 106 -1.54 0.65 -20.47
N SER A 107 -2.04 -0.44 -21.04
CA SER A 107 -1.27 -1.68 -21.20
C SER A 107 0.01 -1.42 -21.98
N ARG A 108 1.12 -2.00 -21.54
CA ARG A 108 2.39 -1.94 -22.26
C ARG A 108 2.37 -2.78 -23.56
N ARG A 109 1.37 -3.67 -23.71
CA ARG A 109 1.25 -4.55 -24.89
C ARG A 109 0.60 -3.86 -26.06
N ASP A 110 -0.53 -3.16 -25.83
CA ASP A 110 -1.35 -2.62 -26.90
C ASP A 110 -1.95 -1.23 -26.60
N GLY A 111 -1.62 -0.65 -25.44
CA GLY A 111 -2.13 0.66 -25.03
C GLY A 111 -3.58 0.68 -24.56
N SER A 112 -4.25 -0.49 -24.52
CA SER A 112 -5.61 -0.56 -23.97
C SER A 112 -5.61 -0.24 -22.49
N MET A 113 -6.67 0.40 -21.99
CA MET A 113 -6.81 0.74 -20.58
C MET A 113 -7.19 -0.50 -19.79
N ILE A 114 -6.33 -0.87 -18.84
CA ILE A 114 -6.51 -2.04 -17.99
C ILE A 114 -6.40 -1.66 -16.51
N PRO A 115 -7.00 -2.43 -15.59
CA PRO A 115 -6.88 -2.15 -14.16
C PRO A 115 -5.43 -2.17 -13.68
N GLU A 116 -5.06 -1.23 -12.81
CA GLU A 116 -3.73 -1.20 -12.20
C GLU A 116 -3.46 -2.43 -11.33
N MET A 117 -4.49 -2.94 -10.65
CA MET A 117 -4.42 -4.12 -9.81
C MET A 117 -5.39 -5.18 -10.32
N ASP A 118 -4.96 -6.44 -10.35
CA ASP A 118 -5.75 -7.54 -10.91
C ASP A 118 -5.94 -8.74 -9.96
N ALA A 119 -5.31 -8.72 -8.78
CA ALA A 119 -5.47 -9.77 -7.77
C ALA A 119 -5.14 -9.22 -6.39
N TYR A 120 -5.63 -9.90 -5.36
CA TYR A 120 -5.47 -9.48 -3.96
C TYR A 120 -5.22 -10.70 -3.09
N ARG A 121 -4.41 -10.52 -2.03
CA ARG A 121 -4.11 -11.62 -1.12
C ARG A 121 -3.71 -11.15 0.26
N TRP A 122 -3.94 -12.02 1.24
CA TRP A 122 -3.31 -11.92 2.56
C TRP A 122 -1.97 -12.64 2.52
N THR A 123 -0.93 -12.00 3.06
CA THR A 123 0.44 -12.53 3.03
C THR A 123 1.03 -12.51 4.44
N VAL A 124 1.52 -13.64 4.92
CA VAL A 124 2.21 -13.71 6.20
C VAL A 124 3.56 -12.95 6.10
N PRO A 125 4.03 -12.31 7.18
CA PRO A 125 5.30 -11.56 7.15
C PRO A 125 6.48 -12.36 6.60
N ALA A 126 6.54 -13.66 6.88
CA ALA A 126 7.62 -14.53 6.40
C ALA A 126 7.67 -14.67 4.88
N ASP A 127 6.55 -14.44 4.19
CA ASP A 127 6.45 -14.59 2.73
C ASP A 127 6.60 -13.27 1.95
N ILE A 128 6.80 -12.17 2.64
CA ILE A 128 6.89 -10.85 2.00
C ILE A 128 7.99 -10.82 0.93
N ASP A 129 9.16 -11.38 1.21
CA ASP A 129 10.28 -11.37 0.25
C ASP A 129 9.95 -12.17 -1.04
N ALA A 130 9.03 -13.13 -0.97
CA ALA A 130 8.64 -13.93 -2.12
C ALA A 130 7.65 -13.20 -3.06
N TYR A 131 6.85 -12.27 -2.52
CA TYR A 131 5.76 -11.66 -3.27
C TYR A 131 5.92 -10.17 -3.50
N ALA A 132 6.40 -9.43 -2.51
CA ALA A 132 6.45 -7.97 -2.57
C ALA A 132 7.51 -7.48 -3.56
N SER A 133 7.29 -6.25 -4.06
CA SER A 133 8.34 -5.52 -4.76
C SER A 133 9.58 -5.39 -3.88
N ARG A 134 10.74 -5.24 -4.51
CA ARG A 134 12.01 -5.05 -3.77
C ARG A 134 11.94 -3.90 -2.78
N SER A 135 11.37 -2.79 -3.22
CA SER A 135 11.29 -1.58 -2.39
C SER A 135 10.40 -1.81 -1.18
N LEU A 136 9.27 -2.49 -1.35
CA LEU A 136 8.37 -2.79 -0.25
C LEU A 136 8.98 -3.82 0.72
N ALA A 137 9.56 -4.88 0.20
CA ALA A 137 10.23 -5.89 1.03
C ALA A 137 11.36 -5.25 1.86
N ARG A 138 12.13 -4.37 1.25
CA ARG A 138 13.19 -3.63 1.93
C ARG A 138 12.64 -2.72 3.03
N LEU A 139 11.54 -2.02 2.76
CA LEU A 139 10.88 -1.17 3.75
C LEU A 139 10.49 -1.98 4.99
N PHE A 140 9.81 -3.10 4.81
CA PHE A 140 9.37 -3.94 5.92
C PHE A 140 10.53 -4.60 6.67
N ARG A 141 11.63 -4.89 5.98
CA ARG A 141 12.82 -5.48 6.60
C ARG A 141 13.62 -4.47 7.41
N THR A 142 13.71 -3.21 6.96
CA THR A 142 14.65 -2.24 7.51
C THR A 142 14.01 -1.10 8.28
N LYS A 143 12.75 -0.76 8.04
CA LYS A 143 12.13 0.45 8.59
C LYS A 143 10.81 0.24 9.31
N LEU A 144 10.04 -0.77 8.92
CA LEU A 144 8.72 -1.02 9.48
C LEU A 144 8.50 -2.52 9.67
N SER A 145 8.73 -2.99 10.90
CA SER A 145 8.48 -4.39 11.25
C SER A 145 6.99 -4.67 11.29
N LEU A 146 6.52 -5.60 10.44
CA LEU A 146 5.11 -6.01 10.44
C LEU A 146 4.71 -6.70 11.74
N VAL A 147 5.61 -7.47 12.34
CA VAL A 147 5.35 -8.14 13.62
C VAL A 147 5.16 -7.12 14.74
N ASP A 148 6.03 -6.11 14.81
CA ASP A 148 5.92 -5.04 15.81
C ASP A 148 4.68 -4.18 15.57
N LEU A 149 4.36 -3.90 14.30
CA LEU A 149 3.16 -3.16 13.94
C LEU A 149 1.88 -3.91 14.38
N HIS A 150 1.86 -5.22 14.17
CA HIS A 150 0.73 -6.06 14.60
C HIS A 150 0.53 -5.98 16.11
N ARG A 151 1.61 -6.09 16.89
CA ARG A 151 1.55 -5.92 18.35
C ARG A 151 1.01 -4.55 18.75
N ARG A 152 1.50 -3.50 18.10
CA ARG A 152 1.08 -2.12 18.36
C ARG A 152 -0.41 -1.91 18.08
N LEU A 153 -0.91 -2.48 16.99
CA LEU A 153 -2.33 -2.36 16.60
C LEU A 153 -3.25 -3.20 17.48
N THR A 154 -2.79 -4.35 17.96
CA THR A 154 -3.58 -5.21 18.85
C THR A 154 -3.56 -4.76 20.29
N GLY A 155 -2.64 -3.87 20.68
CA GLY A 155 -2.45 -3.47 22.07
C GLY A 155 -1.74 -4.53 22.91
N ALA A 156 -1.14 -5.51 22.27
CA ALA A 156 -0.44 -6.59 22.96
C ALA A 156 1.01 -6.22 23.29
#